data_65044f859fbd6af7f85075e9ca1b6c65
#
_entry.id   65044f859fbd6af7f85075e9ca1b6c65
#
_cell.length_a   1.000
_cell.length_b   1.000
_cell.length_c   1.000
_cell.angle_alpha   90.00
_cell.angle_beta   90.00
_cell.angle_gamma   90.00
#
_symmetry.space_group_name_H-M   'P 1'
#
loop_
_entity.id
_entity.type
_entity.pdbx_description
1 polymer ?
#
loop_
_entity_poly.entity_id
_entity_poly.type
_entity_poly.pdbx_seq_one_letter_code
_entity_poly.pdbx_strand_id
1 'polypeptide(L)'
;MQARIGVTPDGWWGPKSMAALKKHLAVMSPNPPISPKPSTKACTEFFGEPGKVPIVRIKPPYKMYLYDGPETISGIPIHAKCAESLMEIFEDLLDIYPTPDSRSAAGIDKFFGSYVNRPQRGGSEPSKHAWAAAIDLDSNHNGLHTVWPTRSRMPLQVIEVFAQHGWINLGAVIGRDAMHSQYTQ
;
A
#
# COMPACT_ATOMS: atom_id res chain seq x y z
N MET A 1 3.23 -15.52 10.87
CA MET A 1 3.97 -14.54 10.04
C MET A 1 5.43 -14.94 9.87
N GLN A 2 6.24 -15.07 10.94
CA GLN A 2 7.68 -15.41 10.83
C GLN A 2 7.95 -16.71 10.05
N ALA A 3 7.21 -17.78 10.28
CA ALA A 3 7.34 -19.03 9.51
C ALA A 3 7.10 -18.81 8.00
N ARG A 4 6.14 -17.95 7.63
CA ARG A 4 5.81 -17.66 6.22
C ARG A 4 6.96 -16.96 5.48
N ILE A 5 7.76 -16.17 6.17
CA ILE A 5 8.93 -15.49 5.62
C ILE A 5 10.25 -16.25 5.84
N GLY A 6 10.19 -17.52 6.27
CA GLY A 6 11.33 -18.41 6.39
C GLY A 6 12.25 -18.16 7.59
N VAL A 7 11.73 -17.58 8.69
CA VAL A 7 12.47 -17.45 9.95
C VAL A 7 11.79 -18.19 11.07
N THR A 8 12.59 -18.59 12.07
CA THR A 8 12.08 -19.29 13.27
C THR A 8 11.07 -18.42 14.00
N PRO A 9 9.86 -18.95 14.31
CA PRO A 9 8.85 -18.24 15.09
C PRO A 9 9.24 -18.14 16.56
N ASP A 10 9.93 -17.06 16.93
CA ASP A 10 10.37 -16.77 18.30
C ASP A 10 9.55 -15.68 19.01
N GLY A 11 8.55 -15.12 18.30
CA GLY A 11 7.73 -14.00 18.77
C GLY A 11 8.43 -12.64 18.75
N TRP A 12 9.71 -12.58 18.39
CA TRP A 12 10.50 -11.36 18.34
C TRP A 12 10.59 -10.82 16.90
N TRP A 13 9.94 -9.68 16.64
CA TRP A 13 10.03 -9.01 15.34
C TRP A 13 11.18 -7.99 15.32
N GLY A 14 12.38 -8.47 14.98
CA GLY A 14 13.61 -7.70 14.96
C GLY A 14 14.23 -7.57 13.56
N PRO A 15 15.50 -7.12 13.50
CA PRO A 15 16.21 -6.93 12.21
C PRO A 15 16.25 -8.17 11.33
N LYS A 16 16.36 -9.37 11.91
CA LYS A 16 16.36 -10.65 11.16
C LYS A 16 15.01 -10.87 10.47
N SER A 17 13.89 -10.66 11.18
CA SER A 17 12.53 -10.77 10.61
C SER A 17 12.30 -9.74 9.51
N MET A 18 12.75 -8.50 9.71
CA MET A 18 12.64 -7.45 8.69
C MET A 18 13.48 -7.75 7.43
N ALA A 19 14.70 -8.27 7.59
CA ALA A 19 15.54 -8.66 6.45
C ALA A 19 14.92 -9.83 5.66
N ALA A 20 14.41 -10.83 6.36
CA ALA A 20 13.71 -11.96 5.75
C ALA A 20 12.43 -11.53 5.02
N LEU A 21 11.65 -10.62 5.62
CA LEU A 21 10.47 -10.03 4.98
C LEU A 21 10.84 -9.32 3.67
N LYS A 22 11.86 -8.46 3.67
CA LYS A 22 12.30 -7.77 2.45
C LYS A 22 12.71 -8.75 1.36
N LYS A 23 13.43 -9.82 1.72
CA LYS A 23 13.81 -10.88 0.77
C LYS A 23 12.57 -11.62 0.24
N HIS A 24 11.63 -11.94 1.11
CA HIS A 24 10.37 -12.61 0.75
C HIS A 24 9.56 -11.78 -0.24
N LEU A 25 9.36 -10.49 0.03
CA LEU A 25 8.62 -9.60 -0.86
C LEU A 25 9.35 -9.35 -2.19
N ALA A 26 10.69 -9.27 -2.17
CA ALA A 26 11.47 -9.12 -3.40
C ALA A 26 11.34 -10.31 -4.37
N VAL A 27 11.12 -11.53 -3.84
CA VAL A 27 10.86 -12.71 -4.68
C VAL A 27 9.46 -12.67 -5.30
N MET A 28 8.51 -12.02 -4.62
CA MET A 28 7.13 -11.89 -5.11
C MET A 28 6.96 -10.72 -6.10
N SER A 29 7.81 -9.71 -5.99
CA SER A 29 7.74 -8.52 -6.84
C SER A 29 8.14 -8.81 -8.30
N PRO A 30 7.56 -8.07 -9.28
CA PRO A 30 7.94 -8.20 -10.68
C PRO A 30 9.44 -8.02 -10.92
N ASN A 31 10.01 -8.88 -11.77
CA ASN A 31 11.41 -8.78 -12.17
C ASN A 31 11.53 -8.92 -13.71
N PRO A 32 11.92 -7.88 -14.46
CA PRO A 32 12.37 -6.57 -13.96
C PRO A 32 11.25 -5.75 -13.28
N PRO A 33 11.61 -4.79 -12.41
CA PRO A 33 10.64 -3.91 -11.77
C PRO A 33 9.84 -3.09 -12.78
N ILE A 34 8.52 -3.02 -12.58
CA ILE A 34 7.58 -2.27 -13.44
C ILE A 34 7.25 -0.87 -12.92
N SER A 35 7.65 -0.57 -11.69
CA SER A 35 7.45 0.74 -11.04
C SER A 35 8.76 1.51 -10.88
N PRO A 36 8.73 2.86 -10.76
CA PRO A 36 9.94 3.67 -10.67
C PRO A 36 10.63 3.54 -9.31
N LYS A 37 11.90 3.94 -9.24
CA LYS A 37 12.58 4.17 -7.96
C LYS A 37 11.85 5.24 -7.13
N PRO A 38 11.91 5.21 -5.79
CA PRO A 38 11.13 6.11 -4.94
C PRO A 38 11.63 7.56 -4.90
N SER A 39 12.72 7.91 -5.61
CA SER A 39 13.24 9.27 -5.68
C SER A 39 12.29 10.21 -6.41
N THR A 40 12.26 11.49 -6.02
CA THR A 40 11.46 12.54 -6.68
C THR A 40 11.75 12.61 -8.17
N LYS A 41 13.03 12.58 -8.57
CA LYS A 41 13.44 12.59 -9.98
C LYS A 41 12.83 11.42 -10.76
N ALA A 42 12.99 10.18 -10.29
CA ALA A 42 12.47 9.01 -10.99
C ALA A 42 10.93 8.98 -11.04
N CYS A 43 10.26 9.45 -9.96
CA CYS A 43 8.81 9.58 -9.96
C CYS A 43 8.34 10.64 -10.95
N THR A 44 9.02 11.81 -11.03
CA THR A 44 8.67 12.86 -11.98
C THR A 44 8.90 12.40 -13.45
N GLU A 45 10.01 11.72 -13.72
CA GLU A 45 10.28 11.15 -15.04
C GLU A 45 9.23 10.10 -15.45
N PHE A 46 8.73 9.32 -14.52
CA PHE A 46 7.77 8.24 -14.79
C PHE A 46 6.31 8.71 -14.79
N PHE A 47 5.90 9.53 -13.81
CA PHE A 47 4.51 9.95 -13.60
C PHE A 47 4.20 11.36 -14.16
N GLY A 48 5.21 12.21 -14.35
CA GLY A 48 5.04 13.64 -14.62
C GLY A 48 5.21 14.52 -13.39
N GLU A 49 4.91 15.81 -13.51
CA GLU A 49 5.05 16.76 -12.41
C GLU A 49 4.04 16.50 -11.29
N PRO A 50 4.47 16.49 -9.99
CA PRO A 50 3.56 16.26 -8.89
C PRO A 50 2.44 17.32 -8.87
N GLY A 51 1.21 16.89 -8.64
CA GLY A 51 0.02 17.75 -8.69
C GLY A 51 -0.53 18.05 -10.09
N LYS A 52 0.16 17.62 -11.17
CA LYS A 52 -0.23 17.85 -12.57
C LYS A 52 -0.24 16.55 -13.40
N VAL A 53 -0.59 15.45 -12.77
CA VAL A 53 -0.55 14.11 -13.36
C VAL A 53 -1.90 13.69 -13.94
N PRO A 54 -1.93 12.77 -14.93
CA PRO A 54 -3.19 12.22 -15.45
C PRO A 54 -3.85 11.31 -14.39
N ILE A 55 -4.98 11.77 -13.86
CA ILE A 55 -5.76 11.05 -12.85
C ILE A 55 -6.98 10.43 -13.51
N VAL A 56 -7.19 9.15 -13.25
CA VAL A 56 -8.43 8.42 -13.55
C VAL A 56 -9.12 8.02 -12.24
N ARG A 57 -10.40 7.70 -12.32
CA ARG A 57 -11.15 7.20 -11.17
C ARG A 57 -11.49 5.74 -11.39
N ILE A 58 -10.92 4.85 -10.57
CA ILE A 58 -11.25 3.43 -10.57
C ILE A 58 -12.35 3.13 -9.56
N LYS A 59 -13.13 2.07 -9.83
CA LYS A 59 -14.16 1.59 -8.93
C LYS A 59 -13.77 0.18 -8.44
N PRO A 60 -13.40 0.01 -7.18
CA PRO A 60 -13.07 -1.29 -6.61
C PRO A 60 -14.20 -2.32 -6.80
N PRO A 61 -13.91 -3.62 -6.88
CA PRO A 61 -14.91 -4.67 -7.09
C PRO A 61 -15.79 -4.94 -5.84
N TYR A 62 -15.50 -4.26 -4.74
CA TYR A 62 -16.28 -4.32 -3.50
C TYR A 62 -16.50 -2.93 -2.90
N LYS A 63 -17.46 -2.86 -2.00
CA LYS A 63 -17.84 -1.64 -1.31
C LYS A 63 -16.71 -1.20 -0.37
N MET A 64 -16.27 0.05 -0.49
CA MET A 64 -15.31 0.67 0.40
C MET A 64 -15.93 1.87 1.13
N TYR A 65 -15.48 2.09 2.34
CA TYR A 65 -15.95 3.14 3.23
C TYR A 65 -14.88 4.21 3.41
N LEU A 66 -15.32 5.46 3.55
CA LEU A 66 -14.42 6.56 3.87
C LEU A 66 -14.09 6.52 5.37
N TYR A 67 -12.82 6.35 5.72
CA TYR A 67 -12.37 6.13 7.11
C TYR A 67 -13.10 4.92 7.76
N ASP A 68 -13.47 5.06 9.02
CA ASP A 68 -14.32 4.11 9.75
C ASP A 68 -15.81 4.52 9.77
N GLY A 69 -16.18 5.51 8.95
CA GLY A 69 -17.55 6.00 8.85
C GLY A 69 -18.45 5.11 7.99
N PRO A 70 -19.76 5.37 7.99
CA PRO A 70 -20.72 4.66 7.16
C PRO A 70 -20.72 5.12 5.70
N GLU A 71 -20.03 6.22 5.39
CA GLU A 71 -20.00 6.82 4.07
C GLU A 71 -19.18 5.95 3.11
N THR A 72 -19.76 5.69 1.93
CA THR A 72 -19.08 4.91 0.90
C THR A 72 -18.44 5.81 -0.14
N ILE A 73 -17.28 5.37 -0.67
CA ILE A 73 -16.66 6.06 -1.78
C ILE A 73 -17.25 5.61 -3.12
N SER A 74 -17.35 6.54 -4.06
CA SER A 74 -17.82 6.26 -5.43
C SER A 74 -16.70 5.78 -6.36
N GLY A 75 -15.46 5.88 -5.93
CA GLY A 75 -14.24 5.46 -6.65
C GLY A 75 -13.00 6.15 -6.10
N ILE A 76 -11.85 5.64 -6.52
CA ILE A 76 -10.51 6.06 -6.06
C ILE A 76 -9.83 6.85 -7.17
N PRO A 77 -9.48 8.14 -6.94
CA PRO A 77 -8.64 8.88 -7.87
C PRO A 77 -7.20 8.35 -7.82
N ILE A 78 -6.69 7.87 -8.94
CA ILE A 78 -5.35 7.27 -9.03
C ILE A 78 -4.68 7.69 -10.34
N HIS A 79 -3.34 7.68 -10.39
CA HIS A 79 -2.61 7.92 -11.62
C HIS A 79 -3.00 6.89 -12.70
N ALA A 80 -3.17 7.33 -13.96
CA ALA A 80 -3.57 6.44 -15.05
C ALA A 80 -2.66 5.21 -15.21
N LYS A 81 -1.34 5.36 -14.98
CA LYS A 81 -0.38 4.23 -15.02
C LYS A 81 -0.48 3.24 -13.84
N CYS A 82 -1.18 3.63 -12.76
CA CYS A 82 -1.37 2.78 -11.59
C CYS A 82 -2.74 2.10 -11.57
N ALA A 83 -3.64 2.50 -12.45
CA ALA A 83 -5.05 2.13 -12.40
C ALA A 83 -5.28 0.63 -12.57
N GLU A 84 -4.65 0.03 -13.57
CA GLU A 84 -4.76 -1.41 -13.87
C GLU A 84 -4.23 -2.24 -12.70
N SER A 85 -2.97 -2.03 -12.30
CA SER A 85 -2.37 -2.79 -11.20
C SER A 85 -3.12 -2.62 -9.87
N LEU A 86 -3.70 -1.45 -9.59
CA LEU A 86 -4.50 -1.28 -8.38
C LEU A 86 -5.85 -1.99 -8.45
N MET A 87 -6.45 -2.10 -9.63
CA MET A 87 -7.66 -2.91 -9.83
C MET A 87 -7.37 -4.40 -9.63
N GLU A 88 -6.30 -4.91 -10.24
CA GLU A 88 -5.85 -6.30 -10.05
C GLU A 88 -5.59 -6.62 -8.57
N ILE A 89 -4.93 -5.70 -7.81
CA ILE A 89 -4.77 -5.83 -6.36
C ILE A 89 -6.12 -5.99 -5.66
N PHE A 90 -7.12 -5.18 -5.99
CA PHE A 90 -8.43 -5.28 -5.34
C PHE A 90 -9.19 -6.56 -5.72
N GLU A 91 -8.99 -7.08 -6.93
CA GLU A 91 -9.56 -8.37 -7.39
C GLU A 91 -8.91 -9.53 -6.63
N ASP A 92 -7.58 -9.57 -6.53
CA ASP A 92 -6.86 -10.57 -5.73
C ASP A 92 -7.24 -10.51 -4.25
N LEU A 93 -7.39 -9.30 -3.70
CA LEU A 93 -7.83 -9.12 -2.33
C LEU A 93 -9.27 -9.57 -2.11
N LEU A 94 -10.15 -9.42 -3.11
CA LEU A 94 -11.52 -9.94 -3.05
C LEU A 94 -11.52 -11.46 -2.98
N ASP A 95 -10.66 -12.13 -3.75
CA ASP A 95 -10.53 -13.59 -3.74
C ASP A 95 -10.03 -14.10 -2.38
N ILE A 96 -9.07 -13.41 -1.78
CA ILE A 96 -8.50 -13.76 -0.46
C ILE A 96 -9.49 -13.44 0.68
N TYR A 97 -10.22 -12.34 0.58
CA TYR A 97 -11.17 -11.84 1.58
C TYR A 97 -12.59 -11.72 0.99
N PRO A 98 -13.27 -12.84 0.70
CA PRO A 98 -14.49 -12.85 -0.11
C PRO A 98 -15.71 -12.24 0.59
N THR A 99 -15.73 -12.21 1.92
CA THR A 99 -16.88 -11.70 2.68
C THR A 99 -16.67 -10.24 3.14
N PRO A 100 -17.73 -9.45 3.32
CA PRO A 100 -17.62 -8.11 3.90
C PRO A 100 -16.89 -8.11 5.25
N ASP A 101 -17.18 -9.08 6.13
CA ASP A 101 -16.54 -9.19 7.45
C ASP A 101 -15.05 -9.46 7.34
N SER A 102 -14.63 -10.35 6.43
CA SER A 102 -13.21 -10.64 6.23
C SER A 102 -12.46 -9.42 5.68
N ARG A 103 -13.04 -8.64 4.77
CA ARG A 103 -12.46 -7.39 4.27
C ARG A 103 -12.35 -6.33 5.35
N SER A 104 -13.40 -6.17 6.16
CA SER A 104 -13.41 -5.23 7.28
C SER A 104 -12.38 -5.60 8.35
N ALA A 105 -12.27 -6.89 8.68
CA ALA A 105 -11.24 -7.39 9.61
C ALA A 105 -9.81 -7.16 9.09
N ALA A 106 -9.60 -7.27 7.77
CA ALA A 106 -8.32 -6.98 7.12
C ALA A 106 -8.06 -5.47 6.90
N GLY A 107 -9.09 -4.61 7.06
CA GLY A 107 -9.02 -3.17 6.86
C GLY A 107 -8.94 -2.73 5.39
N ILE A 108 -9.16 -3.64 4.44
CA ILE A 108 -9.03 -3.35 3.00
C ILE A 108 -10.27 -2.66 2.40
N ASP A 109 -11.35 -2.59 3.13
CA ASP A 109 -12.55 -1.84 2.78
C ASP A 109 -12.58 -0.41 3.35
N LYS A 110 -11.52 0.03 4.05
CA LYS A 110 -11.42 1.33 4.72
C LYS A 110 -10.46 2.25 3.98
N PHE A 111 -11.01 3.09 3.12
CA PHE A 111 -10.22 4.03 2.33
C PHE A 111 -9.92 5.31 3.11
N PHE A 112 -8.65 5.71 3.16
CA PHE A 112 -8.24 6.95 3.82
C PHE A 112 -7.80 8.04 2.84
N GLY A 113 -7.22 7.67 1.69
CA GLY A 113 -6.82 8.62 0.66
C GLY A 113 -5.91 8.02 -0.41
N SER A 114 -5.82 8.68 -1.56
CA SER A 114 -4.91 8.30 -2.66
C SER A 114 -4.26 9.49 -3.34
N TYR A 115 -4.97 10.60 -3.54
CA TYR A 115 -4.44 11.80 -4.17
C TYR A 115 -4.54 13.01 -3.28
N VAL A 116 -3.41 13.64 -3.03
CA VAL A 116 -3.31 14.96 -2.42
C VAL A 116 -1.97 15.60 -2.78
N ASN A 117 -2.01 16.79 -3.41
CA ASN A 117 -0.79 17.53 -3.76
C ASN A 117 -0.21 18.25 -2.55
N ARG A 118 0.69 17.59 -1.84
CA ARG A 118 1.39 18.11 -0.67
C ARG A 118 2.79 17.51 -0.52
N PRO A 119 3.68 18.13 0.24
CA PRO A 119 4.93 17.52 0.68
C PRO A 119 4.68 16.30 1.58
N GLN A 120 5.70 15.46 1.74
CA GLN A 120 5.74 14.42 2.76
C GLN A 120 5.64 15.05 4.16
N ARG A 121 5.00 14.35 5.09
CA ARG A 121 4.90 14.82 6.47
C ARG A 121 6.30 14.90 7.10
N GLY A 122 6.68 16.09 7.57
CA GLY A 122 8.00 16.33 8.15
C GLY A 122 9.15 16.51 7.16
N GLY A 123 8.84 16.70 5.86
CA GLY A 123 9.82 16.91 4.80
C GLY A 123 9.37 17.92 3.75
N SER A 124 10.28 18.26 2.82
CA SER A 124 10.02 19.18 1.69
C SER A 124 9.74 18.43 0.38
N GLU A 125 10.16 17.17 0.26
CA GLU A 125 9.94 16.37 -0.94
C GLU A 125 8.46 16.05 -1.15
N PRO A 126 7.98 15.98 -2.40
CA PRO A 126 6.59 15.63 -2.68
C PRO A 126 6.23 14.26 -2.13
N SER A 127 5.04 14.14 -1.53
CA SER A 127 4.44 12.86 -1.15
C SER A 127 4.12 12.05 -2.40
N LYS A 128 4.15 10.70 -2.34
CA LYS A 128 3.71 9.85 -3.45
C LYS A 128 2.23 10.05 -3.80
N HIS A 129 1.44 10.54 -2.86
CA HIS A 129 0.07 11.01 -3.11
C HIS A 129 0.00 12.20 -4.08
N ALA A 130 1.06 13.04 -4.19
CA ALA A 130 1.08 14.15 -5.14
C ALA A 130 1.18 13.69 -6.60
N TRP A 131 1.62 12.47 -6.83
CA TRP A 131 1.56 11.80 -8.14
C TRP A 131 0.32 10.90 -8.31
N ALA A 132 -0.58 10.85 -7.34
CA ALA A 132 -1.66 9.87 -7.29
C ALA A 132 -1.14 8.42 -7.46
N ALA A 133 0.04 8.13 -6.92
CA ALA A 133 0.75 6.85 -7.01
C ALA A 133 0.87 6.17 -5.65
N ALA A 134 -0.05 6.46 -4.75
CA ALA A 134 -0.14 5.86 -3.42
C ALA A 134 -1.60 5.73 -2.97
N ILE A 135 -1.84 4.80 -2.04
CA ILE A 135 -3.12 4.60 -1.38
C ILE A 135 -2.91 4.35 0.11
N ASP A 136 -3.77 4.93 0.93
CA ASP A 136 -3.83 4.70 2.38
C ASP A 136 -5.09 3.91 2.73
N LEU A 137 -4.92 2.78 3.44
CA LEU A 137 -5.98 1.90 3.92
C LEU A 137 -5.93 1.76 5.44
N ASP A 138 -7.10 1.80 6.10
CA ASP A 138 -7.29 1.59 7.53
C ASP A 138 -6.31 2.37 8.41
N SER A 139 -6.32 3.69 8.27
CA SER A 139 -5.39 4.59 8.96
C SER A 139 -5.48 4.55 10.49
N ASN A 140 -6.64 4.21 11.04
CA ASN A 140 -6.84 4.15 12.48
C ASN A 140 -6.01 3.04 13.14
N HIS A 141 -5.80 1.93 12.43
CA HIS A 141 -5.03 0.79 12.94
C HIS A 141 -3.61 0.71 12.36
N ASN A 142 -3.33 1.42 11.24
CA ASN A 142 -2.10 1.26 10.48
C ASN A 142 -1.36 2.59 10.24
N GLY A 143 -1.73 3.65 10.97
CA GLY A 143 -1.27 5.02 10.73
C GLY A 143 0.24 5.24 10.82
N LEU A 144 0.67 6.46 10.49
CA LEU A 144 2.06 6.91 10.32
C LEU A 144 3.02 6.47 11.43
N HIS A 145 2.57 6.43 12.69
CA HIS A 145 3.39 6.08 13.85
C HIS A 145 3.12 4.67 14.39
N THR A 146 2.19 3.94 13.77
CA THR A 146 1.85 2.58 14.20
C THR A 146 2.91 1.60 13.71
N VAL A 147 3.56 0.93 14.65
CA VAL A 147 4.64 -0.04 14.37
C VAL A 147 4.06 -1.33 13.80
N TRP A 148 4.52 -1.70 12.64
CA TRP A 148 4.17 -2.97 12.01
C TRP A 148 5.25 -4.03 12.28
N PRO A 149 4.89 -5.28 12.53
CA PRO A 149 3.53 -5.84 12.64
C PRO A 149 2.97 -5.84 14.06
N THR A 150 3.69 -5.29 15.04
CA THR A 150 3.40 -5.51 16.47
C THR A 150 2.19 -4.75 16.99
N ARG A 151 1.86 -3.62 16.38
CA ARG A 151 0.72 -2.75 16.75
C ARG A 151 -0.24 -2.49 15.59
N SER A 152 0.24 -2.64 14.37
CA SER A 152 -0.56 -2.52 13.15
C SER A 152 -1.41 -3.77 12.93
N ARG A 153 -2.58 -3.59 12.33
CA ARG A 153 -3.48 -4.67 11.92
C ARG A 153 -3.32 -5.08 10.46
N MET A 154 -2.51 -4.36 9.67
CA MET A 154 -2.31 -4.68 8.25
C MET A 154 -1.79 -6.11 8.08
N PRO A 155 -2.56 -7.01 7.46
CA PRO A 155 -2.14 -8.39 7.24
C PRO A 155 -0.93 -8.46 6.31
N LEU A 156 0.01 -9.37 6.58
CA LEU A 156 1.11 -9.66 5.67
C LEU A 156 0.61 -10.02 4.27
N GLN A 157 -0.47 -10.76 4.17
CA GLN A 157 -1.07 -11.19 2.90
C GLN A 157 -1.49 -10.01 2.01
N VAL A 158 -2.00 -8.93 2.60
CA VAL A 158 -2.29 -7.69 1.88
C VAL A 158 -1.01 -7.07 1.32
N ILE A 159 0.04 -6.99 2.14
CA ILE A 159 1.35 -6.46 1.72
C ILE A 159 1.96 -7.30 0.59
N GLU A 160 1.81 -8.63 0.65
CA GLU A 160 2.26 -9.57 -0.38
C GLU A 160 1.55 -9.33 -1.71
N VAL A 161 0.23 -9.14 -1.72
CA VAL A 161 -0.54 -8.83 -2.93
C VAL A 161 -0.06 -7.51 -3.54
N PHE A 162 0.10 -6.45 -2.76
CA PHE A 162 0.66 -5.20 -3.25
C PHE A 162 2.06 -5.39 -3.89
N ALA A 163 2.93 -6.20 -3.26
CA ALA A 163 4.27 -6.48 -3.79
C ALA A 163 4.23 -7.24 -5.12
N GLN A 164 3.32 -8.19 -5.30
CA GLN A 164 3.14 -8.93 -6.54
C GLN A 164 2.81 -8.03 -7.74
N HIS A 165 2.11 -6.92 -7.49
CA HIS A 165 1.75 -5.92 -8.48
C HIS A 165 2.71 -4.71 -8.55
N GLY A 166 3.93 -4.84 -8.00
CA GLY A 166 4.98 -3.81 -8.10
C GLY A 166 4.81 -2.60 -7.17
N TRP A 167 4.00 -2.75 -6.10
CA TRP A 167 3.85 -1.74 -5.06
C TRP A 167 4.65 -2.12 -3.82
N ILE A 168 5.10 -1.12 -3.08
CA ILE A 168 5.68 -1.32 -1.75
C ILE A 168 4.75 -0.78 -0.67
N ASN A 169 4.75 -1.44 0.49
CA ASN A 169 4.05 -0.99 1.70
C ASN A 169 5.07 -0.49 2.73
N LEU A 170 4.84 0.68 3.32
CA LEU A 170 5.80 1.28 4.25
C LEU A 170 5.95 0.50 5.55
N GLY A 171 4.91 -0.21 6.00
CA GLY A 171 5.03 -1.15 7.12
C GLY A 171 6.14 -2.18 6.91
N ALA A 172 6.25 -2.72 5.69
CA ALA A 172 7.28 -3.69 5.33
C ALA A 172 8.66 -3.06 5.09
N VAL A 173 8.71 -1.80 4.64
CA VAL A 173 9.99 -1.13 4.29
C VAL A 173 10.65 -0.46 5.49
N ILE A 174 9.87 0.29 6.28
CA ILE A 174 10.37 1.10 7.40
C ILE A 174 9.84 0.67 8.77
N GLY A 175 9.00 -0.39 8.83
CA GLY A 175 8.46 -0.95 10.08
C GLY A 175 7.31 -0.14 10.70
N ARG A 176 6.71 0.79 9.97
CA ARG A 176 5.57 1.62 10.41
C ARG A 176 4.82 2.16 9.20
N ASP A 177 3.70 2.85 9.43
CA ASP A 177 2.91 3.47 8.36
C ASP A 177 2.35 2.42 7.36
N ALA A 178 1.86 1.32 7.90
CA ALA A 178 1.38 0.20 7.09
C ALA A 178 0.05 0.50 6.38
N MET A 179 -0.61 1.62 6.66
CA MET A 179 -1.72 2.10 5.84
C MET A 179 -1.25 2.45 4.42
N HIS A 180 0.00 2.93 4.27
CA HIS A 180 0.53 3.52 3.05
C HIS A 180 1.17 2.47 2.15
N SER A 181 0.57 2.29 0.97
CA SER A 181 1.15 1.53 -0.14
C SER A 181 1.36 2.45 -1.34
N GLN A 182 2.51 2.34 -2.03
CA GLN A 182 2.89 3.20 -3.14
C GLN A 182 3.47 2.42 -4.32
N TYR A 183 3.19 2.87 -5.54
CA TYR A 183 3.70 2.27 -6.78
C TYR A 183 5.13 2.73 -7.06
N THR A 184 6.08 2.20 -6.27
CA THR A 184 7.54 2.37 -6.42
C THR A 184 8.27 1.10 -6.02
N GLN A 185 9.57 1.02 -6.42
CA GLN A 185 10.47 -0.08 -6.01
C GLN A 185 10.85 0.02 -4.54
#